data_1651a40bf5b0ea425bc71434ea987a1d
#
_entry.id   1651a40bf5b0ea425bc71434ea987a1d
#
_cell.length_a   1.000
_cell.length_b   1.000
_cell.length_c   1.000
_cell.angle_alpha   90.00
_cell.angle_beta   90.00
_cell.angle_gamma   90.00
#
_symmetry.space_group_name_H-M   'P 1'
#
loop_
_entity.id
_entity.type
_entity.pdbx_description
1 polymer ?
#
loop_
_entity_poly.entity_id
_entity_poly.type
_entity_poly.pdbx_seq_one_letter_code
_entity_poly.pdbx_strand_id
1 'polypeptide(L)'
;MTTLIIFIKNPKLGKVKTRLAVTVGDEKALSIYKKLLDFTQKLAISLSCERMLFYSDEIEINDNWSNVFFKKNKQHGNDLGERMKNAFQKALLTSKKAVIIGSDCAELTKKILENAFDSLEKNDFVIGPAEDGGYYLIGMNYFEPSVFKNINWSTAEVLPKTLEKIAHLEKKVVLLPTLSDTDNEEDWKKIAHLLM
;
A
#
# COMPACT_ATOMS: atom_id res chain seq x y z
N MET A 1 -15.87 12.24 -3.07
CA MET A 1 -15.03 11.85 -1.91
C MET A 1 -14.08 10.77 -2.37
N THR A 2 -12.83 10.80 -1.93
CA THR A 2 -11.77 9.84 -2.26
C THR A 2 -11.22 9.23 -0.97
N THR A 3 -10.77 7.98 -0.99
CA THR A 3 -10.20 7.30 0.17
C THR A 3 -8.81 6.75 -0.12
N LEU A 4 -7.84 7.09 0.72
CA LEU A 4 -6.55 6.41 0.81
C LEU A 4 -6.66 5.27 1.82
N ILE A 5 -6.40 4.06 1.39
CA ILE A 5 -6.30 2.86 2.21
C ILE A 5 -4.81 2.59 2.43
N ILE A 6 -4.42 2.39 3.68
CA ILE A 6 -3.02 2.16 4.07
C ILE A 6 -2.94 0.81 4.75
N PHE A 7 -2.17 -0.11 4.19
CA PHE A 7 -1.89 -1.41 4.79
C PHE A 7 -0.57 -1.36 5.55
N ILE A 8 -0.64 -1.72 6.83
CA ILE A 8 0.55 -1.82 7.68
C ILE A 8 0.62 -3.18 8.38
N LYS A 9 1.83 -3.61 8.70
CA LYS A 9 2.07 -4.66 9.69
C LYS A 9 2.19 -4.01 11.08
N ASN A 10 1.74 -4.72 12.12
CA ASN A 10 2.00 -4.27 13.48
C ASN A 10 3.51 -4.29 13.73
N PRO A 11 4.12 -3.20 14.26
CA PRO A 11 5.58 -3.07 14.41
C PRO A 11 6.10 -3.91 15.59
N LYS A 12 6.17 -5.23 15.41
CA LYS A 12 6.62 -6.20 16.42
C LYS A 12 8.04 -6.70 16.09
N LEU A 13 8.90 -6.78 17.10
CA LEU A 13 10.28 -7.27 16.96
C LEU A 13 10.30 -8.68 16.33
N GLY A 14 11.17 -8.90 15.35
CA GLY A 14 11.30 -10.17 14.63
C GLY A 14 10.12 -10.53 13.71
N LYS A 15 9.09 -9.65 13.56
CA LYS A 15 7.91 -9.91 12.72
C LYS A 15 7.79 -9.00 11.51
N VAL A 16 8.61 -7.95 11.44
CA VAL A 16 8.61 -6.97 10.34
C VAL A 16 9.99 -6.91 9.70
N LYS A 17 10.02 -6.66 8.38
CA LYS A 17 11.28 -6.53 7.63
C LYS A 17 12.27 -7.68 7.87
N THR A 18 11.78 -8.90 7.90
CA THR A 18 12.58 -10.08 8.24
C THR A 18 13.73 -10.32 7.26
N ARG A 19 13.58 -9.98 5.97
CA ARG A 19 14.66 -10.05 4.97
C ARG A 19 15.78 -9.07 5.32
N LEU A 20 15.42 -7.83 5.65
CA LEU A 20 16.37 -6.81 6.11
C LEU A 20 17.02 -7.21 7.44
N ALA A 21 16.27 -7.82 8.36
CA ALA A 21 16.77 -8.25 9.66
C ALA A 21 17.90 -9.28 9.57
N VAL A 22 17.96 -10.08 8.51
CA VAL A 22 19.05 -11.05 8.28
C VAL A 22 20.44 -10.36 8.29
N THR A 23 20.51 -9.15 7.75
CA THR A 23 21.78 -8.40 7.64
C THR A 23 21.98 -7.38 8.76
N VAL A 24 20.91 -6.69 9.20
CA VAL A 24 21.04 -5.57 10.14
C VAL A 24 20.60 -5.89 11.57
N GLY A 25 20.00 -7.07 11.78
CA GLY A 25 19.41 -7.48 13.05
C GLY A 25 17.97 -6.96 13.25
N ASP A 26 17.21 -7.66 14.12
CA ASP A 26 15.79 -7.41 14.36
C ASP A 26 15.49 -6.01 14.89
N GLU A 27 16.30 -5.52 15.82
CA GLU A 27 16.10 -4.20 16.44
C GLU A 27 16.25 -3.06 15.43
N LYS A 28 17.29 -3.13 14.59
CA LYS A 28 17.54 -2.14 13.56
C LYS A 28 16.47 -2.23 12.45
N ALA A 29 16.07 -3.43 12.04
CA ALA A 29 14.99 -3.64 11.09
C ALA A 29 13.66 -3.07 11.60
N LEU A 30 13.33 -3.29 12.88
CA LEU A 30 12.15 -2.68 13.51
C LEU A 30 12.24 -1.16 13.56
N SER A 31 13.41 -0.60 13.89
CA SER A 31 13.64 0.86 13.90
C SER A 31 13.45 1.47 12.51
N ILE A 32 13.97 0.83 11.46
CA ILE A 32 13.78 1.24 10.07
C ILE A 32 12.30 1.17 9.69
N TYR A 33 11.62 0.10 10.05
CA TYR A 33 10.18 -0.03 9.76
C TYR A 33 9.35 1.06 10.43
N LYS A 34 9.66 1.44 11.67
CA LYS A 34 9.00 2.57 12.35
C LYS A 34 9.21 3.89 11.60
N LYS A 35 10.41 4.14 11.06
CA LYS A 35 10.65 5.33 10.23
C LYS A 35 9.81 5.33 8.94
N LEU A 36 9.67 4.17 8.29
CA LEU A 36 8.79 4.02 7.13
C LEU A 36 7.31 4.27 7.47
N LEU A 37 6.86 3.79 8.63
CA LEU A 37 5.50 4.07 9.13
C LEU A 37 5.29 5.57 9.39
N ASP A 38 6.25 6.25 10.02
CA ASP A 38 6.18 7.70 10.29
C ASP A 38 6.18 8.51 8.99
N PHE A 39 6.98 8.11 8.01
CA PHE A 39 6.98 8.70 6.67
C PHE A 39 5.62 8.54 5.99
N THR A 40 5.09 7.31 5.94
CA THR A 40 3.79 7.00 5.32
C THR A 40 2.66 7.78 5.99
N GLN A 41 2.70 7.91 7.31
CA GLN A 41 1.73 8.69 8.08
C GLN A 41 1.74 10.17 7.69
N LYS A 42 2.92 10.80 7.70
CA LYS A 42 3.09 12.21 7.31
C LYS A 42 2.62 12.46 5.88
N LEU A 43 3.01 11.57 4.97
CA LEU A 43 2.58 11.61 3.58
C LEU A 43 1.05 11.53 3.46
N ALA A 44 0.43 10.57 4.14
CA ALA A 44 -1.02 10.40 4.11
C ALA A 44 -1.77 11.62 4.67
N ILE A 45 -1.28 12.23 5.76
CA ILE A 45 -1.88 13.43 6.36
C ILE A 45 -1.81 14.63 5.40
N SER A 46 -0.80 14.71 4.55
CA SER A 46 -0.64 15.81 3.60
C SER A 46 -1.67 15.84 2.46
N LEU A 47 -2.47 14.78 2.30
CA LEU A 47 -3.48 14.67 1.25
C LEU A 47 -4.86 15.14 1.74
N SER A 48 -5.66 15.69 0.84
CA SER A 48 -7.05 16.06 1.12
C SER A 48 -8.00 14.91 0.75
N CYS A 49 -8.01 13.84 1.57
CA CYS A 49 -8.86 12.66 1.36
C CYS A 49 -9.23 11.99 2.68
N GLU A 50 -10.23 11.08 2.66
CA GLU A 50 -10.46 10.15 3.77
C GLU A 50 -9.30 9.15 3.87
N ARG A 51 -8.96 8.71 5.08
CA ARG A 51 -7.86 7.76 5.34
C ARG A 51 -8.35 6.60 6.15
N MET A 52 -8.19 5.39 5.59
CA MET A 52 -8.47 4.14 6.27
C MET A 52 -7.15 3.39 6.50
N LEU A 53 -6.80 3.20 7.77
CA LEU A 53 -5.62 2.43 8.17
C LEU A 53 -6.03 0.99 8.49
N PHE A 54 -5.32 0.02 7.93
CA PHE A 54 -5.59 -1.40 8.13
C PHE A 54 -4.35 -2.10 8.71
N TYR A 55 -4.47 -2.57 9.95
CA TYR A 55 -3.45 -3.35 10.67
C TYR A 55 -3.50 -4.82 10.26
N SER A 56 -2.34 -5.47 10.16
CA SER A 56 -2.26 -6.90 9.83
C SER A 56 -2.84 -7.83 10.91
N ASP A 57 -2.53 -7.53 12.18
CA ASP A 57 -2.83 -8.43 13.29
C ASP A 57 -3.97 -7.91 14.17
N GLU A 58 -3.79 -6.74 14.79
CA GLU A 58 -4.73 -6.13 15.73
C GLU A 58 -4.71 -4.61 15.62
N ILE A 59 -5.83 -3.97 15.96
CA ILE A 59 -5.91 -2.51 15.95
C ILE A 59 -5.19 -1.98 17.19
N GLU A 60 -4.13 -1.21 16.98
CA GLU A 60 -3.43 -0.53 18.08
C GLU A 60 -4.18 0.75 18.46
N ILE A 61 -4.50 0.84 19.75
CA ILE A 61 -5.24 2.01 20.29
C ILE A 61 -4.26 3.14 20.62
N ASN A 62 -3.09 2.79 21.18
CA ASN A 62 -2.10 3.74 21.69
C ASN A 62 -0.85 3.81 20.79
N ASP A 63 -1.06 4.05 19.51
CA ASP A 63 0.02 4.31 18.55
C ASP A 63 -0.03 5.75 18.02
N ASN A 64 0.93 6.09 17.16
CA ASN A 64 1.02 7.43 16.57
C ASN A 64 -0.08 7.73 15.53
N TRP A 65 -0.87 6.75 15.09
CA TRP A 65 -1.92 6.92 14.10
C TRP A 65 -3.20 7.46 14.77
N SER A 66 -3.31 8.78 14.88
CA SER A 66 -4.45 9.42 15.56
C SER A 66 -5.80 9.11 14.88
N ASN A 67 -6.80 8.76 15.69
CA ASN A 67 -8.18 8.55 15.23
C ASN A 67 -8.83 9.81 14.65
N VAL A 68 -8.25 10.99 14.87
CA VAL A 68 -8.69 12.26 14.26
C VAL A 68 -8.45 12.23 12.74
N PHE A 69 -7.35 11.61 12.30
CA PHE A 69 -6.96 11.58 10.90
C PHE A 69 -7.21 10.24 10.21
N PHE A 70 -7.31 9.14 10.97
CA PHE A 70 -7.36 7.78 10.42
C PHE A 70 -8.51 6.98 10.98
N LYS A 71 -9.30 6.36 10.10
CA LYS A 71 -10.28 5.34 10.47
C LYS A 71 -9.56 3.99 10.58
N LYS A 72 -9.26 3.56 11.81
CA LYS A 72 -8.52 2.32 12.10
C LYS A 72 -9.38 1.08 11.84
N ASN A 73 -8.80 0.09 11.18
CA ASN A 73 -9.42 -1.19 10.81
C ASN A 73 -8.41 -2.33 10.95
N LYS A 74 -8.90 -3.56 10.96
CA LYS A 74 -8.09 -4.76 10.82
C LYS A 74 -8.24 -5.32 9.41
N GLN A 75 -7.16 -5.83 8.83
CA GLN A 75 -7.19 -6.58 7.58
C GLN A 75 -7.92 -7.91 7.80
N HIS A 76 -8.80 -8.28 6.88
CA HIS A 76 -9.54 -9.53 6.87
C HIS A 76 -9.37 -10.23 5.53
N GLY A 77 -9.06 -11.53 5.56
CA GLY A 77 -8.85 -12.39 4.39
C GLY A 77 -7.68 -13.35 4.59
N ASN A 78 -7.73 -14.46 3.87
CA ASN A 78 -6.75 -15.55 3.98
C ASN A 78 -5.43 -15.20 3.27
N ASP A 79 -5.50 -14.37 2.24
CA ASP A 79 -4.35 -13.88 1.49
C ASP A 79 -4.41 -12.36 1.28
N LEU A 80 -3.36 -11.80 0.66
CA LEU A 80 -3.27 -10.37 0.40
C LEU A 80 -4.39 -9.87 -0.52
N GLY A 81 -4.78 -10.66 -1.52
CA GLY A 81 -5.84 -10.31 -2.46
C GLY A 81 -7.21 -10.21 -1.79
N GLU A 82 -7.57 -11.16 -0.93
CA GLU A 82 -8.79 -11.09 -0.14
C GLU A 82 -8.80 -9.88 0.80
N ARG A 83 -7.64 -9.59 1.43
CA ARG A 83 -7.50 -8.42 2.30
C ARG A 83 -7.70 -7.11 1.54
N MET A 84 -7.07 -6.95 0.38
CA MET A 84 -7.26 -5.78 -0.48
C MET A 84 -8.70 -5.67 -0.99
N LYS A 85 -9.28 -6.77 -1.47
CA LYS A 85 -10.68 -6.83 -1.89
C LYS A 85 -11.62 -6.31 -0.80
N ASN A 86 -11.49 -6.82 0.43
CA ASN A 86 -12.36 -6.45 1.54
C ASN A 86 -12.15 -4.98 1.97
N ALA A 87 -10.92 -4.47 1.89
CA ALA A 87 -10.63 -3.06 2.17
C ALA A 87 -11.23 -2.14 1.11
N PHE A 88 -11.11 -2.47 -0.19
CA PHE A 88 -11.76 -1.72 -1.27
C PHE A 88 -13.28 -1.74 -1.15
N GLN A 89 -13.87 -2.90 -0.88
CA GLN A 89 -15.31 -3.01 -0.67
C GLN A 89 -15.79 -2.04 0.41
N LYS A 90 -15.08 -1.98 1.54
CA LYS A 90 -15.42 -1.05 2.62
C LYS A 90 -15.25 0.41 2.23
N ALA A 91 -14.16 0.78 1.56
CA ALA A 91 -13.88 2.15 1.18
C ALA A 91 -14.86 2.68 0.12
N LEU A 92 -15.18 1.86 -0.88
CA LEU A 92 -16.05 2.25 -1.99
C LEU A 92 -17.54 2.28 -1.63
N LEU A 93 -17.93 1.86 -0.42
CA LEU A 93 -19.29 2.12 0.09
C LEU A 93 -19.57 3.61 0.30
N THR A 94 -18.53 4.40 0.60
CA THR A 94 -18.68 5.81 0.95
C THR A 94 -17.87 6.75 0.05
N SER A 95 -16.98 6.20 -0.78
CA SER A 95 -16.11 6.98 -1.67
C SER A 95 -16.29 6.55 -3.12
N LYS A 96 -16.13 7.53 -4.04
CA LYS A 96 -16.17 7.29 -5.49
C LYS A 96 -14.90 6.66 -6.03
N LYS A 97 -13.79 6.79 -5.30
CA LYS A 97 -12.46 6.29 -5.66
C LYS A 97 -11.72 5.88 -4.41
N ALA A 98 -10.96 4.81 -4.53
CA ALA A 98 -10.08 4.37 -3.48
C ALA A 98 -8.71 3.97 -4.06
N VAL A 99 -7.66 4.22 -3.28
CA VAL A 99 -6.29 3.82 -3.59
C VAL A 99 -5.73 3.10 -2.37
N ILE A 100 -5.13 1.94 -2.57
CA ILE A 100 -4.38 1.20 -1.54
C ILE A 100 -2.89 1.43 -1.74
N ILE A 101 -2.19 1.68 -0.64
CA ILE A 101 -0.72 1.66 -0.55
C ILE A 101 -0.26 0.76 0.58
N GLY A 102 0.96 0.23 0.45
CA GLY A 102 1.73 -0.33 1.55
C GLY A 102 2.42 0.77 2.38
N SER A 103 3.30 0.35 3.28
CA SER A 103 4.13 1.23 4.11
C SER A 103 5.62 1.06 3.87
N ASP A 104 5.99 0.45 2.75
CA ASP A 104 7.35 -0.02 2.48
C ASP A 104 8.11 0.81 1.44
N CYS A 105 7.42 1.70 0.73
CA CYS A 105 7.97 2.52 -0.35
C CYS A 105 8.25 3.95 0.14
N ALA A 106 9.53 4.25 0.43
CA ALA A 106 9.96 5.58 0.86
C ALA A 106 10.09 6.60 -0.29
N GLU A 107 10.08 6.14 -1.52
CA GLU A 107 10.12 7.01 -2.71
C GLU A 107 8.74 7.56 -3.08
N LEU A 108 7.68 7.07 -2.42
CA LEU A 108 6.31 7.52 -2.67
C LEU A 108 6.15 8.99 -2.25
N THR A 109 5.65 9.82 -3.17
CA THR A 109 5.48 11.25 -2.94
C THR A 109 4.00 11.65 -2.94
N LYS A 110 3.71 12.82 -2.34
CA LYS A 110 2.38 13.43 -2.41
C LYS A 110 1.89 13.58 -3.87
N LYS A 111 2.79 14.00 -4.77
CA LYS A 111 2.47 14.19 -6.19
C LYS A 111 2.06 12.89 -6.87
N ILE A 112 2.71 11.76 -6.55
CA ILE A 112 2.34 10.45 -7.10
C ILE A 112 0.94 10.04 -6.62
N LEU A 113 0.62 10.26 -5.33
CA LEU A 113 -0.70 9.94 -4.79
C LEU A 113 -1.81 10.84 -5.36
N GLU A 114 -1.55 12.14 -5.52
CA GLU A 114 -2.46 13.06 -6.20
C GLU A 114 -2.70 12.63 -7.65
N ASN A 115 -1.65 12.32 -8.41
CA ASN A 115 -1.76 11.80 -9.77
C ASN A 115 -2.55 10.48 -9.83
N ALA A 116 -2.42 9.60 -8.82
CA ALA A 116 -3.20 8.37 -8.74
C ALA A 116 -4.70 8.67 -8.67
N PHE A 117 -5.12 9.57 -7.79
CA PHE A 117 -6.53 9.96 -7.69
C PHE A 117 -7.04 10.69 -8.92
N ASP A 118 -6.23 11.57 -9.52
CA ASP A 118 -6.59 12.30 -10.74
C ASP A 118 -6.74 11.36 -11.93
N SER A 119 -5.87 10.35 -12.04
CA SER A 119 -5.93 9.33 -13.09
C SER A 119 -7.25 8.55 -13.08
N LEU A 120 -7.81 8.30 -11.89
CA LEU A 120 -9.10 7.62 -11.72
C LEU A 120 -10.33 8.47 -12.15
N GLU A 121 -10.15 9.72 -12.59
CA GLU A 121 -11.23 10.50 -13.22
C GLU A 121 -11.56 9.98 -14.64
N LYS A 122 -10.56 9.41 -15.31
CA LYS A 122 -10.66 9.02 -16.74
C LYS A 122 -10.35 7.54 -16.97
N ASN A 123 -9.87 6.85 -15.96
CA ASN A 123 -9.48 5.45 -16.03
C ASN A 123 -10.13 4.65 -14.89
N ASP A 124 -10.35 3.37 -15.13
CA ASP A 124 -10.99 2.47 -14.15
C ASP A 124 -10.02 2.07 -13.05
N PHE A 125 -8.74 1.90 -13.42
CA PHE A 125 -7.65 1.49 -12.52
C PHE A 125 -6.44 2.40 -12.65
N VAL A 126 -5.68 2.49 -11.55
CA VAL A 126 -4.32 3.04 -11.51
C VAL A 126 -3.44 2.06 -10.75
N ILE A 127 -2.24 1.81 -11.26
CA ILE A 127 -1.26 0.92 -10.61
C ILE A 127 0.08 1.63 -10.57
N GLY A 128 0.73 1.60 -9.40
CA GLY A 128 2.12 1.98 -9.20
C GLY A 128 2.98 0.72 -9.12
N PRO A 129 3.70 0.34 -10.20
CA PRO A 129 4.53 -0.85 -10.24
C PRO A 129 5.65 -0.80 -9.22
N ALA A 130 5.99 -1.95 -8.61
CA ALA A 130 7.18 -2.14 -7.81
C ALA A 130 8.25 -2.93 -8.59
N GLU A 131 9.53 -2.68 -8.30
CA GLU A 131 10.66 -3.33 -9.00
C GLU A 131 10.68 -4.86 -8.85
N ASP A 132 10.06 -5.39 -7.78
CA ASP A 132 9.96 -6.84 -7.50
C ASP A 132 8.91 -7.57 -8.35
N GLY A 133 8.18 -6.86 -9.23
CA GLY A 133 7.09 -7.40 -10.05
C GLY A 133 5.71 -7.36 -9.39
N GLY A 134 5.61 -6.77 -8.21
CA GLY A 134 4.36 -6.39 -7.55
C GLY A 134 3.93 -4.96 -7.87
N TYR A 135 3.25 -4.35 -6.92
CA TYR A 135 2.89 -2.94 -6.97
C TYR A 135 2.86 -2.33 -5.56
N TYR A 136 3.40 -1.11 -5.43
CA TYR A 136 3.34 -0.32 -4.20
C TYR A 136 1.98 0.38 -4.04
N LEU A 137 1.22 0.49 -5.14
CA LEU A 137 -0.07 1.17 -5.19
C LEU A 137 -1.00 0.48 -6.19
N ILE A 138 -2.26 0.30 -5.80
CA ILE A 138 -3.37 0.01 -6.71
C ILE A 138 -4.58 0.86 -6.33
N GLY A 139 -5.28 1.40 -7.33
CA GLY A 139 -6.50 2.18 -7.13
C GLY A 139 -7.58 1.82 -8.15
N MET A 140 -8.85 2.06 -7.76
CA MET A 140 -10.01 1.86 -8.63
C MET A 140 -11.13 2.86 -8.31
N ASN A 141 -11.98 3.13 -9.29
CA ASN A 141 -13.14 4.04 -9.16
C ASN A 141 -14.49 3.31 -9.02
N TYR A 142 -14.50 1.99 -9.09
CA TYR A 142 -15.65 1.14 -8.78
C TYR A 142 -15.13 -0.18 -8.21
N PHE A 143 -15.97 -0.92 -7.49
CA PHE A 143 -15.55 -2.17 -6.87
C PHE A 143 -15.52 -3.33 -7.87
N GLU A 144 -14.30 -3.79 -8.19
CA GLU A 144 -14.07 -4.94 -9.09
C GLU A 144 -13.22 -6.01 -8.39
N PRO A 145 -13.84 -6.96 -7.68
CA PRO A 145 -13.13 -7.95 -6.88
C PRO A 145 -12.41 -9.03 -7.70
N SER A 146 -12.72 -9.19 -8.99
CA SER A 146 -12.15 -10.26 -9.82
C SER A 146 -10.67 -10.06 -10.09
N VAL A 147 -10.17 -8.81 -10.04
CA VAL A 147 -8.75 -8.49 -10.25
C VAL A 147 -7.84 -9.08 -9.16
N PHE A 148 -8.39 -9.45 -8.01
CA PHE A 148 -7.64 -10.05 -6.90
C PHE A 148 -7.71 -11.58 -6.85
N LYS A 149 -8.52 -12.23 -7.69
CA LYS A 149 -8.71 -13.69 -7.64
C LYS A 149 -7.60 -14.42 -8.38
N ASN A 150 -7.19 -15.59 -7.86
CA ASN A 150 -6.24 -16.48 -8.53
C ASN A 150 -4.93 -15.78 -8.93
N ILE A 151 -4.34 -15.05 -8.01
CA ILE A 151 -3.02 -14.44 -8.11
C ILE A 151 -2.10 -15.11 -7.10
N ASN A 152 -0.92 -15.50 -7.55
CA ASN A 152 0.15 -15.99 -6.67
C ASN A 152 0.82 -14.79 -6.00
N TRP A 153 0.30 -14.40 -4.84
CA TRP A 153 0.81 -13.23 -4.10
C TRP A 153 2.27 -13.42 -3.67
N SER A 154 3.00 -12.30 -3.54
CA SER A 154 4.42 -12.26 -3.18
C SER A 154 5.36 -12.91 -4.21
N THR A 155 4.98 -12.85 -5.49
CA THR A 155 5.80 -13.27 -6.63
C THR A 155 5.88 -12.16 -7.67
N ALA A 156 6.87 -12.24 -8.57
CA ALA A 156 7.02 -11.30 -9.69
C ALA A 156 5.87 -11.37 -10.73
N GLU A 157 4.95 -12.31 -10.60
CA GLU A 157 3.80 -12.47 -11.50
C GLU A 157 2.59 -11.59 -11.10
N VAL A 158 2.63 -10.95 -9.93
CA VAL A 158 1.48 -10.19 -9.38
C VAL A 158 1.03 -9.09 -10.34
N LEU A 159 1.93 -8.21 -10.76
CA LEU A 159 1.62 -7.12 -11.70
C LEU A 159 1.16 -7.63 -13.07
N PRO A 160 1.89 -8.53 -13.77
CA PRO A 160 1.44 -9.06 -15.07
C PRO A 160 0.06 -9.70 -14.99
N LYS A 161 -0.22 -10.52 -13.98
CA LYS A 161 -1.51 -11.18 -13.81
C LYS A 161 -2.65 -10.20 -13.49
N THR A 162 -2.38 -9.16 -12.71
CA THR A 162 -3.37 -8.10 -12.45
C THR A 162 -3.71 -7.34 -13.73
N LEU A 163 -2.71 -6.99 -14.54
CA LEU A 163 -2.92 -6.30 -15.82
C LEU A 163 -3.68 -7.19 -16.84
N GLU A 164 -3.35 -8.47 -16.92
CA GLU A 164 -4.08 -9.44 -17.75
C GLU A 164 -5.57 -9.46 -17.39
N LYS A 165 -5.90 -9.50 -16.09
CA LYS A 165 -7.31 -9.48 -15.63
C LYS A 165 -8.02 -8.18 -15.98
N ILE A 166 -7.38 -7.04 -15.79
CA ILE A 166 -7.95 -5.73 -16.14
C ILE A 166 -8.22 -5.66 -17.65
N ALA A 167 -7.29 -6.18 -18.47
CA ALA A 167 -7.46 -6.23 -19.93
C ALA A 167 -8.63 -7.15 -20.33
N HIS A 168 -8.79 -8.32 -19.71
CA HIS A 168 -9.93 -9.22 -19.96
C HIS A 168 -11.28 -8.59 -19.57
N LEU A 169 -11.30 -7.64 -18.66
CA LEU A 169 -12.49 -6.86 -18.29
C LEU A 169 -12.75 -5.70 -19.24
N GLU A 170 -11.89 -5.49 -20.26
CA GLU A 170 -11.93 -4.33 -21.18
C GLU A 170 -11.88 -2.98 -20.43
N LYS A 171 -11.16 -2.93 -19.30
CA LYS A 171 -11.05 -1.76 -18.43
C LYS A 171 -9.77 -0.97 -18.68
N LYS A 172 -9.85 0.35 -18.47
CA LYS A 172 -8.72 1.26 -18.65
C LYS A 172 -7.85 1.27 -17.40
N VAL A 173 -6.56 1.11 -17.58
CA VAL A 173 -5.56 1.21 -16.50
C VAL A 173 -4.45 2.20 -16.89
N VAL A 174 -4.01 2.98 -15.90
CA VAL A 174 -2.82 3.85 -16.01
C VAL A 174 -1.74 3.29 -15.08
N LEU A 175 -0.51 3.24 -15.60
CA LEU A 175 0.67 2.92 -14.80
C LEU A 175 1.36 4.21 -14.36
N LEU A 176 1.68 4.29 -13.06
CA LEU A 176 2.52 5.32 -12.47
C LEU A 176 4.00 4.94 -12.61
N PRO A 177 4.94 5.84 -12.27
CA PRO A 177 6.36 5.49 -12.21
C PRO A 177 6.61 4.24 -11.36
N THR A 178 7.52 3.38 -11.82
CA THR A 178 8.00 2.24 -11.01
C THR A 178 8.86 2.74 -9.87
N LEU A 179 8.63 2.22 -8.66
CA LEU A 179 9.38 2.56 -7.45
C LEU A 179 9.90 1.30 -6.78
N SER A 180 10.84 1.47 -5.86
CA SER A 180 11.44 0.38 -5.09
C SER A 180 10.85 0.31 -3.68
N ASP A 181 10.54 -0.90 -3.22
CA ASP A 181 10.23 -1.18 -1.83
C ASP A 181 11.52 -1.39 -1.03
N THR A 182 11.47 -1.13 0.26
CA THR A 182 12.63 -1.26 1.16
C THR A 182 12.66 -2.66 1.76
N ASP A 183 13.18 -3.66 1.06
CA ASP A 183 13.12 -5.05 1.49
C ASP A 183 14.44 -5.61 2.05
N ASN A 184 15.57 -5.05 1.65
CA ASN A 184 16.90 -5.47 2.06
C ASN A 184 17.79 -4.29 2.44
N GLU A 185 19.05 -4.56 2.81
CA GLU A 185 19.98 -3.54 3.25
C GLU A 185 20.41 -2.59 2.12
N GLU A 186 20.49 -3.07 0.88
CA GLU A 186 20.85 -2.23 -0.27
C GLU A 186 19.73 -1.22 -0.56
N ASP A 187 18.47 -1.66 -0.50
CA ASP A 187 17.33 -0.76 -0.64
C ASP A 187 17.33 0.29 0.47
N TRP A 188 17.57 -0.14 1.72
CA TRP A 188 17.68 0.79 2.84
C TRP A 188 18.77 1.84 2.63
N LYS A 189 19.96 1.45 2.17
CA LYS A 189 21.08 2.39 1.91
C LYS A 189 20.71 3.45 0.88
N LYS A 190 19.91 3.08 -0.14
CA LYS A 190 19.46 4.02 -1.18
C LYS A 190 18.52 5.09 -0.62
N ILE A 191 17.61 4.71 0.29
CA ILE A 191 16.51 5.59 0.74
C ILE A 191 16.71 6.19 2.15
N ALA A 192 17.74 5.78 2.88
CA ALA A 192 17.95 6.21 4.27
C ALA A 192 17.99 7.75 4.42
N HIS A 193 18.53 8.45 3.43
CA HIS A 193 18.59 9.91 3.40
C HIS A 193 17.21 10.59 3.29
N LEU A 194 16.19 9.89 2.79
CA LEU A 194 14.81 10.40 2.68
C LEU A 194 14.07 10.35 4.02
N LEU A 195 14.56 9.56 4.98
CA LEU A 195 13.91 9.25 6.25
C LEU A 195 14.69 9.77 7.48
N MET A 196 15.69 10.60 7.26
CA MET A 196 16.47 11.26 8.32
C MET A 196 15.83 12.58 8.76
#